data_e63794018a785b142aef43edc6543879
#
_entry.id   e63794018a785b142aef43edc6543879
#
_cell.length_a   1.000
_cell.length_b   1.000
_cell.length_c   1.000
_cell.angle_alpha   90.00
_cell.angle_beta   90.00
_cell.angle_gamma   90.00
#
_symmetry.space_group_name_H-M   'P 1'
#
loop_
_entity.id
_entity.type
_entity.pdbx_description
1 polymer ?
#
loop_
_entity_poly.entity_id
_entity_poly.type
_entity_poly.pdbx_seq_one_letter_code
_entity_poly.pdbx_strand_id
1 'polypeptide(L)'
;MEMNEESILAWNIIEKTNANLFLTGKAGTGKTTFLKRLKELSPKRMIVLAPTGIAAINAGGMTIHSFFQLPFSPYVPGTTFGSGEQKRYQFSKLKRNIIRSIDLLVIDEISMVRSDLLDAVDSVLRQYRKRHDLPFGGVQLLMIGDLQQLAPVVTPQEEHLLGQHYDTPFFFSSNALKQVGYLTIELKKVYRQQDEQFISLLNQIRENKASEATLQALNQRYIPNFVPPKEGNYIRLTTHNAPAQYINEQQLAALPAQSFSFTADIEGDFPETSYPADFKLTLKPGAQVMFIKNDPQHRFYNGMIGEVIGVRTDEDGSKITVRSKDSGEEFDLEKMEWTNAKYTLNEKTKEIEETVEGKFMQYPLRLAWAITIHKSQGLTFEHAIIDASHSFTHGQTYVALSRCKT
;
A
#
# COMPACT_ATOMS: atom_id res chain seq x y z
N MET A 1 -3.05 -21.49 -5.97
CA MET A 1 -2.62 -21.68 -4.57
C MET A 1 -3.82 -22.18 -3.79
N GLU A 2 -3.72 -23.33 -3.16
CA GLU A 2 -4.79 -23.84 -2.30
C GLU A 2 -4.97 -22.90 -1.09
N MET A 3 -6.22 -22.64 -0.74
CA MET A 3 -6.54 -21.88 0.46
C MET A 3 -6.25 -22.74 1.69
N ASN A 4 -5.50 -22.19 2.64
CA ASN A 4 -5.31 -22.82 3.95
C ASN A 4 -6.59 -22.69 4.81
N GLU A 5 -6.63 -23.40 5.93
CA GLU A 5 -7.82 -23.45 6.80
C GLU A 5 -8.25 -22.05 7.26
N GLU A 6 -7.31 -21.19 7.65
CA GLU A 6 -7.61 -19.82 8.09
C GLU A 6 -8.22 -18.98 6.97
N SER A 7 -7.71 -19.12 5.73
CA SER A 7 -8.27 -18.42 4.57
C SER A 7 -9.67 -18.91 4.21
N ILE A 8 -9.92 -20.23 4.32
CA ILE A 8 -11.25 -20.81 4.11
C ILE A 8 -12.23 -20.29 5.18
N LEU A 9 -11.79 -20.23 6.44
CA LEU A 9 -12.61 -19.71 7.53
C LEU A 9 -12.95 -18.23 7.31
N ALA A 10 -11.95 -17.41 6.95
CA ALA A 10 -12.15 -15.99 6.62
C ALA A 10 -13.15 -15.81 5.47
N TRP A 11 -13.00 -16.60 4.40
CA TRP A 11 -13.93 -16.63 3.28
C TRP A 11 -15.35 -16.94 3.73
N ASN A 12 -15.53 -18.00 4.52
CA ASN A 12 -16.86 -18.39 4.99
C ASN A 12 -17.52 -17.32 5.88
N ILE A 13 -16.75 -16.65 6.74
CA ILE A 13 -17.28 -15.53 7.55
C ILE A 13 -17.75 -14.39 6.64
N ILE A 14 -16.94 -14.02 5.65
CA ILE A 14 -17.28 -12.92 4.74
C ILE A 14 -18.53 -13.27 3.91
N GLU A 15 -18.58 -14.46 3.32
CA GLU A 15 -19.66 -14.83 2.38
C GLU A 15 -20.97 -15.24 3.08
N LYS A 16 -20.88 -15.90 4.22
CA LYS A 16 -22.04 -16.52 4.86
C LYS A 16 -22.57 -15.74 6.06
N THR A 17 -21.91 -14.67 6.46
CA THR A 17 -22.31 -13.85 7.60
C THR A 17 -22.20 -12.35 7.29
N ASN A 18 -22.68 -11.53 8.25
CA ASN A 18 -22.46 -10.08 8.24
C ASN A 18 -21.46 -9.65 9.35
N ALA A 19 -20.72 -10.58 9.93
CA ALA A 19 -19.75 -10.28 10.96
C ALA A 19 -18.56 -9.50 10.36
N ASN A 20 -18.11 -8.47 11.07
CA ASN A 20 -16.90 -7.75 10.72
C ASN A 20 -15.70 -8.63 10.98
N LEU A 21 -14.69 -8.56 10.12
CA LEU A 21 -13.50 -9.38 10.18
C LEU A 21 -12.23 -8.52 10.12
N PHE A 22 -11.33 -8.77 11.06
CA PHE A 22 -9.93 -8.36 10.96
C PHE A 22 -9.09 -9.55 10.53
N LEU A 23 -8.62 -9.52 9.28
CA LEU A 23 -7.72 -10.51 8.72
C LEU A 23 -6.29 -10.03 8.89
N THR A 24 -5.57 -10.64 9.81
CA THR A 24 -4.18 -10.29 10.11
C THR A 24 -3.22 -11.42 9.76
N GLY A 25 -1.94 -11.17 9.96
CA GLY A 25 -0.88 -12.16 9.76
C GLY A 25 0.44 -11.48 9.40
N LYS A 26 1.52 -12.21 9.61
CA LYS A 26 2.89 -11.76 9.37
C LYS A 26 3.10 -11.29 7.92
N ALA A 27 4.20 -10.58 7.67
CA ALA A 27 4.61 -10.28 6.31
C ALA A 27 4.74 -11.58 5.49
N GLY A 28 4.20 -11.57 4.25
CA GLY A 28 4.29 -12.75 3.36
C GLY A 28 3.33 -13.90 3.64
N THR A 29 2.28 -13.72 4.45
CA THR A 29 1.27 -14.77 4.74
C THR A 29 0.12 -14.85 3.74
N GLY A 30 0.15 -14.04 2.66
CA GLY A 30 -0.82 -14.16 1.57
C GLY A 30 -2.07 -13.29 1.71
N LYS A 31 -2.09 -12.28 2.59
CA LYS A 31 -3.21 -11.33 2.74
C LYS A 31 -3.65 -10.70 1.42
N THR A 32 -2.70 -10.19 0.64
CA THR A 32 -2.98 -9.57 -0.67
C THR A 32 -3.52 -10.60 -1.68
N THR A 33 -3.03 -11.83 -1.64
CA THR A 33 -3.52 -12.92 -2.50
C THR A 33 -4.96 -13.28 -2.14
N PHE A 34 -5.29 -13.30 -0.84
CA PHE A 34 -6.65 -13.51 -0.37
C PHE A 34 -7.59 -12.40 -0.88
N LEU A 35 -7.17 -11.12 -0.77
CA LEU A 35 -7.96 -10.00 -1.26
C LEU A 35 -8.22 -10.06 -2.77
N LYS A 36 -7.19 -10.37 -3.57
CA LYS A 36 -7.35 -10.52 -5.03
C LYS A 36 -8.39 -11.59 -5.36
N ARG A 37 -8.28 -12.75 -4.73
CA ARG A 37 -9.23 -13.84 -4.94
C ARG A 37 -10.65 -13.48 -4.48
N LEU A 38 -10.77 -12.73 -3.39
CA LEU A 38 -12.06 -12.26 -2.91
C LEU A 38 -12.71 -11.30 -3.93
N LYS A 39 -11.94 -10.39 -4.51
CA LYS A 39 -12.42 -9.49 -5.57
C LYS A 39 -12.91 -10.24 -6.82
N GLU A 40 -12.25 -11.32 -7.18
CA GLU A 40 -12.57 -12.11 -8.38
C GLU A 40 -13.80 -12.99 -8.21
N LEU A 41 -14.03 -13.51 -7.02
CA LEU A 41 -14.99 -14.61 -6.82
C LEU A 41 -16.18 -14.27 -5.91
N SER A 42 -16.10 -13.20 -5.11
CA SER A 42 -17.21 -12.83 -4.22
C SER A 42 -18.34 -12.15 -4.97
N PRO A 43 -19.59 -12.56 -4.77
CA PRO A 43 -20.76 -11.92 -5.35
C PRO A 43 -21.16 -10.62 -4.61
N LYS A 44 -20.52 -10.27 -3.50
CA LYS A 44 -20.86 -9.08 -2.72
C LYS A 44 -20.43 -7.80 -3.45
N ARG A 45 -21.28 -6.79 -3.42
CA ARG A 45 -20.95 -5.44 -3.90
C ARG A 45 -19.91 -4.84 -2.98
N MET A 46 -18.66 -4.91 -3.44
CA MET A 46 -17.46 -4.65 -2.66
C MET A 46 -16.84 -3.31 -3.05
N ILE A 47 -16.39 -2.56 -2.04
CA ILE A 47 -15.51 -1.41 -2.21
C ILE A 47 -14.21 -1.72 -1.50
N VAL A 48 -13.08 -1.57 -2.20
CA VAL A 48 -11.73 -1.78 -1.64
C VAL A 48 -11.05 -0.44 -1.45
N LEU A 49 -10.63 -0.15 -0.24
CA LEU A 49 -9.98 1.10 0.15
C LEU A 49 -8.65 0.83 0.84
N ALA A 50 -7.76 1.83 0.81
CA ALA A 50 -6.49 1.80 1.54
C ALA A 50 -6.11 3.21 2.03
N PRO A 51 -5.22 3.34 3.04
CA PRO A 51 -4.82 4.63 3.59
C PRO A 51 -3.96 5.48 2.65
N THR A 52 -3.19 4.87 1.77
CA THR A 52 -2.25 5.55 0.86
C THR A 52 -2.51 5.22 -0.60
N GLY A 53 -2.10 6.10 -1.52
CA GLY A 53 -2.24 5.88 -2.96
C GLY A 53 -1.56 4.60 -3.45
N ILE A 54 -0.34 4.31 -2.97
CA ILE A 54 0.40 3.09 -3.35
C ILE A 54 -0.32 1.83 -2.85
N ALA A 55 -0.78 1.84 -1.60
CA ALA A 55 -1.54 0.71 -1.06
C ALA A 55 -2.87 0.52 -1.81
N ALA A 56 -3.56 1.60 -2.16
CA ALA A 56 -4.79 1.56 -2.95
C ALA A 56 -4.57 0.93 -4.34
N ILE A 57 -3.52 1.33 -5.04
CA ILE A 57 -3.15 0.75 -6.34
C ILE A 57 -2.84 -0.75 -6.20
N ASN A 58 -2.06 -1.13 -5.18
CA ASN A 58 -1.70 -2.54 -4.94
C ASN A 58 -2.93 -3.40 -4.61
N ALA A 59 -3.89 -2.85 -3.87
CA ALA A 59 -5.15 -3.50 -3.54
C ALA A 59 -6.17 -3.49 -4.70
N GLY A 60 -5.91 -2.72 -5.76
CA GLY A 60 -6.84 -2.48 -6.85
C GLY A 60 -8.09 -1.75 -6.35
N GLY A 61 -7.91 -0.66 -5.62
CA GLY A 61 -8.97 0.12 -5.01
C GLY A 61 -8.66 1.61 -5.01
N MET A 62 -9.28 2.36 -4.08
CA MET A 62 -9.11 3.80 -3.92
C MET A 62 -8.58 4.14 -2.52
N THR A 63 -8.09 5.38 -2.34
CA THR A 63 -7.80 5.84 -0.98
C THR A 63 -9.08 6.16 -0.21
N ILE A 64 -9.05 5.95 1.11
CA ILE A 64 -10.17 6.28 2.01
C ILE A 64 -10.59 7.74 1.83
N HIS A 65 -9.62 8.66 1.83
CA HIS A 65 -9.88 10.10 1.69
C HIS A 65 -10.54 10.44 0.35
N SER A 66 -10.09 9.85 -0.75
CA SER A 66 -10.69 10.09 -2.06
C SER A 66 -12.09 9.52 -2.16
N PHE A 67 -12.30 8.27 -1.71
CA PHE A 67 -13.61 7.64 -1.81
C PHE A 67 -14.68 8.36 -0.98
N PHE A 68 -14.36 8.68 0.29
CA PHE A 68 -15.31 9.36 1.17
C PHE A 68 -15.22 10.89 1.12
N GLN A 69 -14.33 11.46 0.29
CA GLN A 69 -14.05 12.89 0.19
C GLN A 69 -13.76 13.53 1.56
N LEU A 70 -12.96 12.84 2.37
CA LEU A 70 -12.61 13.30 3.70
C LEU A 70 -11.42 14.27 3.66
N PRO A 71 -11.42 15.30 4.52
CA PRO A 71 -10.26 16.16 4.69
C PRO A 71 -9.11 15.39 5.32
N PHE A 72 -7.87 15.86 5.15
CA PHE A 72 -6.70 15.29 5.82
C PHE A 72 -6.58 15.69 7.30
N SER A 73 -7.34 16.71 7.73
CA SER A 73 -7.39 17.11 9.13
C SER A 73 -8.05 16.04 10.01
N PRO A 74 -7.65 15.93 11.29
CA PRO A 74 -8.28 14.99 12.22
C PRO A 74 -9.80 15.18 12.33
N TYR A 75 -10.50 14.07 12.44
CA TYR A 75 -11.94 14.06 12.71
C TYR A 75 -12.19 14.11 14.22
N VAL A 76 -13.02 15.05 14.64
CA VAL A 76 -13.46 15.15 16.04
C VAL A 76 -14.88 14.63 16.15
N PRO A 77 -15.15 13.65 17.06
CA PRO A 77 -16.50 13.13 17.27
C PRO A 77 -17.52 14.22 17.58
N GLY A 78 -18.71 14.13 17.00
CA GLY A 78 -19.78 15.12 17.17
C GLY A 78 -19.71 16.30 16.18
N THR A 79 -18.69 16.41 15.36
CA THR A 79 -18.67 17.35 14.23
C THR A 79 -19.53 16.79 13.09
N THR A 80 -20.52 17.57 12.66
CA THR A 80 -21.33 17.21 11.49
C THR A 80 -20.61 17.65 10.21
N PHE A 81 -20.34 16.70 9.29
CA PHE A 81 -19.95 17.04 7.94
C PHE A 81 -21.10 17.81 7.28
N GLY A 82 -20.98 19.15 7.13
CA GLY A 82 -21.95 19.93 6.40
C GLY A 82 -22.42 21.27 7.01
N SER A 83 -21.92 21.68 8.17
CA SER A 83 -22.19 23.01 8.74
C SER A 83 -21.06 24.00 8.41
N GLY A 84 -21.37 25.11 7.79
CA GLY A 84 -20.42 26.18 7.45
C GLY A 84 -19.79 26.03 6.06
N GLU A 85 -18.49 26.23 5.94
CA GLU A 85 -17.73 26.12 4.67
C GLU A 85 -17.79 24.73 3.99
N GLN A 86 -18.36 23.76 4.66
CA GLN A 86 -18.46 22.35 4.27
C GLN A 86 -19.59 22.03 3.28
N LYS A 87 -20.27 23.02 2.69
CA LYS A 87 -21.16 22.80 1.52
C LYS A 87 -20.46 22.13 0.33
N ARG A 88 -19.14 22.01 0.39
CA ARG A 88 -18.31 21.34 -0.66
C ARG A 88 -18.43 19.83 -0.71
N TYR A 89 -18.97 19.16 0.31
CA TYR A 89 -19.00 17.70 0.43
C TYR A 89 -20.37 17.08 0.23
N GLN A 90 -21.19 17.63 -0.66
CA GLN A 90 -22.42 16.95 -1.07
C GLN A 90 -22.11 15.95 -2.17
N PHE A 91 -22.19 14.68 -1.83
CA PHE A 91 -22.05 13.62 -2.83
C PHE A 91 -23.10 13.74 -3.93
N SER A 92 -22.67 13.46 -5.16
CA SER A 92 -23.57 13.30 -6.31
C SER A 92 -24.62 12.22 -6.03
N LYS A 93 -25.74 12.24 -6.77
CA LYS A 93 -26.77 11.20 -6.67
C LYS A 93 -26.18 9.80 -6.90
N LEU A 94 -25.29 9.67 -7.88
CA LEU A 94 -24.59 8.44 -8.19
C LEU A 94 -23.76 7.93 -6.99
N LYS A 95 -22.92 8.78 -6.41
CA LYS A 95 -22.09 8.42 -5.24
C LYS A 95 -22.93 7.98 -4.04
N ARG A 96 -24.03 8.67 -3.78
CA ARG A 96 -24.97 8.26 -2.71
C ARG A 96 -25.59 6.89 -2.96
N ASN A 97 -25.91 6.58 -4.22
CA ASN A 97 -26.44 5.26 -4.58
C ASN A 97 -25.40 4.17 -4.38
N ILE A 98 -24.15 4.40 -4.75
CA ILE A 98 -23.03 3.47 -4.48
C ILE A 98 -22.93 3.20 -2.98
N ILE A 99 -22.83 4.25 -2.14
CA ILE A 99 -22.70 4.10 -0.69
C ILE A 99 -23.87 3.29 -0.09
N ARG A 100 -25.08 3.44 -0.63
CA ARG A 100 -26.26 2.67 -0.19
C ARG A 100 -26.22 1.21 -0.60
N SER A 101 -25.55 0.89 -1.71
CA SER A 101 -25.51 -0.46 -2.26
C SER A 101 -24.36 -1.31 -1.73
N ILE A 102 -23.39 -0.75 -1.01
CA ILE A 102 -22.25 -1.50 -0.49
C ILE A 102 -22.70 -2.62 0.44
N ASP A 103 -22.28 -3.84 0.16
CA ASP A 103 -22.45 -5.00 1.03
C ASP A 103 -21.21 -5.22 1.89
N LEU A 104 -20.02 -5.05 1.31
CA LEU A 104 -18.73 -5.27 1.96
C LEU A 104 -17.79 -4.08 1.71
N LEU A 105 -17.30 -3.47 2.77
CA LEU A 105 -16.24 -2.47 2.73
C LEU A 105 -14.93 -3.13 3.17
N VAL A 106 -13.98 -3.22 2.25
CA VAL A 106 -12.63 -3.72 2.53
C VAL A 106 -11.71 -2.55 2.77
N ILE A 107 -10.94 -2.59 3.85
CA ILE A 107 -9.88 -1.63 4.13
C ILE A 107 -8.57 -2.41 4.26
N ASP A 108 -7.73 -2.30 3.22
CA ASP A 108 -6.39 -2.88 3.21
C ASP A 108 -5.41 -1.96 3.94
N GLU A 109 -4.33 -2.53 4.49
CA GLU A 109 -3.34 -1.83 5.33
C GLU A 109 -3.98 -1.05 6.49
N ILE A 110 -4.96 -1.68 7.14
CA ILE A 110 -5.74 -1.08 8.24
C ILE A 110 -4.86 -0.61 9.41
N SER A 111 -3.67 -1.21 9.59
CA SER A 111 -2.71 -0.80 10.63
C SER A 111 -2.28 0.66 10.53
N MET A 112 -2.33 1.24 9.33
CA MET A 112 -2.00 2.64 9.08
C MET A 112 -3.21 3.58 9.18
N VAL A 113 -4.40 3.06 9.43
CA VAL A 113 -5.63 3.85 9.52
C VAL A 113 -5.84 4.33 10.94
N ARG A 114 -5.99 5.66 11.11
CA ARG A 114 -6.26 6.27 12.42
C ARG A 114 -7.70 5.97 12.87
N SER A 115 -7.86 5.92 14.19
CA SER A 115 -9.17 5.72 14.84
C SER A 115 -10.21 6.77 14.43
N ASP A 116 -9.80 8.03 14.37
CA ASP A 116 -10.65 9.15 13.96
C ASP A 116 -11.06 9.05 12.48
N LEU A 117 -10.16 8.63 11.61
CA LEU A 117 -10.47 8.41 10.20
C LEU A 117 -11.52 7.32 10.02
N LEU A 118 -11.44 6.24 10.80
CA LEU A 118 -12.44 5.19 10.75
C LEU A 118 -13.81 5.65 11.27
N ASP A 119 -13.84 6.50 12.31
CA ASP A 119 -15.08 7.13 12.80
C ASP A 119 -15.64 8.16 11.78
N ALA A 120 -14.78 8.85 11.04
CA ALA A 120 -15.21 9.69 9.93
C ALA A 120 -15.92 8.87 8.83
N VAL A 121 -15.36 7.70 8.49
CA VAL A 121 -15.99 6.74 7.56
C VAL A 121 -17.35 6.28 8.08
N ASP A 122 -17.44 5.93 9.38
CA ASP A 122 -18.71 5.58 10.03
C ASP A 122 -19.75 6.69 9.88
N SER A 123 -19.38 7.93 10.21
CA SER A 123 -20.28 9.09 10.12
C SER A 123 -20.85 9.26 8.71
N VAL A 124 -20.01 9.16 7.68
CA VAL A 124 -20.46 9.24 6.28
C VAL A 124 -21.39 8.09 5.92
N LEU A 125 -21.04 6.85 6.30
CA LEU A 125 -21.87 5.69 6.01
C LEU A 125 -23.25 5.77 6.68
N ARG A 126 -23.31 6.10 7.97
CA ARG A 126 -24.59 6.31 8.69
C ARG A 126 -25.46 7.35 7.98
N GLN A 127 -24.87 8.51 7.65
CA GLN A 127 -25.58 9.63 7.04
C GLN A 127 -26.17 9.26 5.68
N TYR A 128 -25.35 8.73 4.77
CA TYR A 128 -25.78 8.52 3.38
C TYR A 128 -26.55 7.23 3.16
N ARG A 129 -26.40 6.23 4.03
CA ARG A 129 -27.26 5.04 4.07
C ARG A 129 -28.57 5.27 4.83
N LYS A 130 -28.72 6.41 5.53
CA LYS A 130 -29.85 6.74 6.38
C LYS A 130 -30.10 5.71 7.49
N ARG A 131 -29.03 5.18 8.05
CA ARG A 131 -29.05 4.19 9.15
C ARG A 131 -28.20 4.73 10.30
N HIS A 132 -28.71 5.77 10.95
CA HIS A 132 -27.99 6.50 11.99
C HIS A 132 -27.78 5.70 13.27
N ASP A 133 -28.61 4.72 13.52
CA ASP A 133 -28.62 3.79 14.63
C ASP A 133 -27.55 2.68 14.51
N LEU A 134 -27.13 2.38 13.28
CA LEU A 134 -26.18 1.29 13.01
C LEU A 134 -24.78 1.78 12.70
N PRO A 135 -23.75 1.36 13.43
CA PRO A 135 -22.37 1.64 13.08
C PRO A 135 -22.06 1.21 11.63
N PHE A 136 -21.29 2.03 10.97
CA PHE A 136 -20.95 1.92 9.53
C PHE A 136 -22.20 1.83 8.62
N GLY A 137 -23.36 2.34 9.08
CA GLY A 137 -24.62 2.21 8.35
C GLY A 137 -25.01 0.75 8.07
N GLY A 138 -24.53 -0.20 8.85
CA GLY A 138 -24.79 -1.63 8.72
C GLY A 138 -24.04 -2.31 7.58
N VAL A 139 -22.94 -1.74 7.09
CA VAL A 139 -22.04 -2.38 6.12
C VAL A 139 -21.13 -3.36 6.85
N GLN A 140 -20.90 -4.54 6.26
CA GLN A 140 -19.90 -5.47 6.75
C GLN A 140 -18.50 -4.92 6.46
N LEU A 141 -17.58 -4.99 7.43
CA LEU A 141 -16.19 -4.58 7.29
C LEU A 141 -15.27 -5.80 7.16
N LEU A 142 -14.36 -5.74 6.18
CA LEU A 142 -13.16 -6.57 6.14
C LEU A 142 -11.94 -5.65 6.28
N MET A 143 -11.27 -5.75 7.41
CA MET A 143 -10.05 -5.01 7.72
C MET A 143 -8.86 -5.94 7.54
N ILE A 144 -7.91 -5.56 6.67
CA ILE A 144 -6.72 -6.38 6.36
C ILE A 144 -5.48 -5.60 6.79
N GLY A 145 -4.58 -6.25 7.55
CA GLY A 145 -3.33 -5.60 7.96
C GLY A 145 -2.52 -6.39 8.96
N ASP A 146 -1.43 -5.81 9.41
CA ASP A 146 -0.56 -6.34 10.47
C ASP A 146 -0.17 -5.20 11.41
N LEU A 147 -0.67 -5.24 12.65
CA LEU A 147 -0.42 -4.20 13.66
C LEU A 147 1.05 -4.04 14.04
N GLN A 148 1.89 -4.99 13.71
CA GLN A 148 3.33 -4.94 13.94
C GLN A 148 4.11 -4.34 12.77
N GLN A 149 3.41 -4.02 11.65
CA GLN A 149 3.97 -3.28 10.54
C GLN A 149 3.84 -1.76 10.78
N LEU A 150 3.54 -0.98 9.75
CA LEU A 150 3.48 0.47 9.89
C LEU A 150 2.25 0.89 10.71
N ALA A 151 2.51 1.73 11.70
CA ALA A 151 1.48 2.38 12.51
C ALA A 151 0.90 3.62 11.79
N PRO A 152 -0.26 4.14 12.24
CA PRO A 152 -0.76 5.43 11.79
C PRO A 152 0.27 6.53 12.09
N VAL A 153 0.43 7.46 11.14
CA VAL A 153 1.26 8.64 11.35
C VAL A 153 0.42 9.72 12.01
N VAL A 154 0.89 10.22 13.16
CA VAL A 154 0.22 11.26 13.95
C VAL A 154 1.26 12.29 14.33
N THR A 155 1.00 13.56 14.09
CA THR A 155 1.86 14.64 14.56
C THR A 155 1.64 14.89 16.06
N PRO A 156 2.60 15.47 16.81
CA PRO A 156 2.41 15.77 18.23
C PRO A 156 1.17 16.62 18.52
N GLN A 157 0.81 17.52 17.60
CA GLN A 157 -0.38 18.37 17.74
C GLN A 157 -1.67 17.57 17.56
N GLU A 158 -1.69 16.65 16.58
CA GLU A 158 -2.83 15.75 16.36
C GLU A 158 -2.97 14.75 17.51
N GLU A 159 -1.85 14.24 18.04
CA GLU A 159 -1.87 13.28 19.16
C GLU A 159 -2.53 13.91 20.40
N HIS A 160 -2.23 15.16 20.73
CA HIS A 160 -2.88 15.87 21.81
C HIS A 160 -4.40 16.01 21.59
N LEU A 161 -4.82 16.35 20.37
CA LEU A 161 -6.23 16.49 20.03
C LEU A 161 -6.95 15.13 20.08
N LEU A 162 -6.38 14.12 19.44
CA LEU A 162 -6.99 12.79 19.32
C LEU A 162 -7.02 12.06 20.67
N GLY A 163 -6.01 12.26 21.53
CA GLY A 163 -5.96 11.67 22.88
C GLY A 163 -7.10 12.10 23.81
N GLN A 164 -7.84 13.17 23.46
CA GLN A 164 -9.05 13.57 24.21
C GLN A 164 -10.27 12.72 23.84
N HIS A 165 -10.23 11.99 22.72
CA HIS A 165 -11.37 11.27 22.16
C HIS A 165 -11.13 9.77 21.97
N TYR A 166 -9.86 9.35 21.88
CA TYR A 166 -9.47 7.98 21.54
C TYR A 166 -8.33 7.50 22.47
N ASP A 167 -8.40 6.25 22.90
CA ASP A 167 -7.38 5.65 23.77
C ASP A 167 -6.01 5.52 23.05
N THR A 168 -6.06 5.25 21.74
CA THR A 168 -4.87 5.14 20.88
C THR A 168 -5.18 5.65 19.47
N PRO A 169 -4.18 5.99 18.66
CA PRO A 169 -4.40 6.37 17.27
C PRO A 169 -4.79 5.20 16.36
N PHE A 170 -4.65 3.96 16.81
CA PHE A 170 -4.93 2.78 15.98
C PHE A 170 -6.43 2.59 15.73
N PHE A 171 -6.76 2.00 14.59
CA PHE A 171 -8.14 1.77 14.11
C PHE A 171 -9.05 1.11 15.15
N PHE A 172 -8.54 0.18 15.97
CA PHE A 172 -9.32 -0.53 16.97
C PHE A 172 -9.79 0.36 18.14
N SER A 173 -9.26 1.58 18.27
CA SER A 173 -9.76 2.60 19.18
C SER A 173 -10.93 3.43 18.63
N SER A 174 -11.34 3.20 17.37
CA SER A 174 -12.55 3.81 16.79
C SER A 174 -13.76 3.53 17.67
N ASN A 175 -14.51 4.59 17.98
CA ASN A 175 -15.71 4.49 18.82
C ASN A 175 -16.82 3.71 18.10
N ALA A 176 -16.94 3.83 16.79
CA ALA A 176 -17.90 3.06 16.00
C ALA A 176 -17.54 1.58 15.97
N LEU A 177 -16.26 1.24 15.79
CA LEU A 177 -15.83 -0.14 15.75
C LEU A 177 -16.00 -0.86 17.09
N LYS A 178 -15.78 -0.16 18.23
CA LYS A 178 -16.03 -0.68 19.58
C LYS A 178 -17.52 -1.05 19.80
N GLN A 179 -18.45 -0.38 19.11
CA GLN A 179 -19.89 -0.67 19.25
C GLN A 179 -20.31 -1.98 18.57
N VAL A 180 -19.68 -2.36 17.46
CA VAL A 180 -20.09 -3.56 16.70
C VAL A 180 -19.19 -4.77 16.93
N GLY A 181 -17.94 -4.54 17.34
CA GLY A 181 -16.94 -5.59 17.45
C GLY A 181 -16.54 -6.19 16.10
N TYR A 182 -15.61 -7.13 16.14
CA TYR A 182 -15.14 -7.87 14.97
C TYR A 182 -14.48 -9.19 15.38
N LEU A 183 -14.48 -10.14 14.47
CA LEU A 183 -13.71 -11.37 14.59
C LEU A 183 -12.29 -11.13 14.09
N THR A 184 -11.32 -11.85 14.63
CA THR A 184 -9.93 -11.79 14.17
C THR A 184 -9.50 -13.17 13.70
N ILE A 185 -8.93 -13.22 12.47
CA ILE A 185 -8.26 -14.40 11.94
C ILE A 185 -6.83 -14.04 11.60
N GLU A 186 -5.89 -14.80 12.12
CA GLU A 186 -4.47 -14.66 11.82
C GLU A 186 -4.03 -15.74 10.82
N LEU A 187 -3.56 -15.30 9.64
CA LEU A 187 -2.90 -16.17 8.67
C LEU A 187 -1.51 -16.53 9.19
N LYS A 188 -1.26 -17.82 9.41
CA LYS A 188 -0.03 -18.30 10.07
C LYS A 188 1.09 -18.65 9.10
N LYS A 189 0.74 -19.24 7.94
CA LYS A 189 1.73 -19.76 6.98
C LYS A 189 2.43 -18.63 6.24
N VAL A 190 3.74 -18.54 6.40
CA VAL A 190 4.60 -17.58 5.68
C VAL A 190 5.03 -18.21 4.34
N TYR A 191 4.92 -17.45 3.26
CA TYR A 191 5.27 -17.89 1.90
C TYR A 191 6.47 -17.13 1.33
N ARG A 192 6.84 -16.00 1.93
CA ARG A 192 7.90 -15.10 1.42
C ARG A 192 9.29 -15.58 1.77
N GLN A 193 9.50 -15.95 3.03
CA GLN A 193 10.77 -16.43 3.56
C GLN A 193 10.75 -17.95 3.69
N GLN A 194 11.90 -18.59 3.45
CA GLN A 194 12.10 -20.04 3.60
C GLN A 194 13.14 -20.39 4.66
N ASP A 195 13.98 -19.43 5.06
CA ASP A 195 14.98 -19.60 6.11
C ASP A 195 14.30 -19.55 7.49
N GLU A 196 14.25 -20.70 8.16
CA GLU A 196 13.59 -20.83 9.46
C GLU A 196 14.28 -20.00 10.56
N GLN A 197 15.60 -19.86 10.51
CA GLN A 197 16.35 -19.06 11.47
C GLN A 197 15.98 -17.59 11.31
N PHE A 198 15.97 -17.09 10.07
CA PHE A 198 15.59 -15.71 9.78
C PHE A 198 14.12 -15.43 10.14
N ILE A 199 13.21 -16.36 9.83
CA ILE A 199 11.80 -16.28 10.24
C ILE A 199 11.69 -16.19 11.77
N SER A 200 12.49 -16.99 12.51
CA SER A 200 12.49 -16.93 13.96
C SER A 200 12.95 -15.57 14.50
N LEU A 201 14.03 -15.01 13.93
CA LEU A 201 14.53 -13.68 14.31
C LEU A 201 13.48 -12.59 14.04
N LEU A 202 12.86 -12.61 12.85
CA LEU A 202 11.78 -11.68 12.51
C LEU A 202 10.59 -11.77 13.47
N ASN A 203 10.23 -12.99 13.88
CA ASN A 203 9.15 -13.20 14.85
C ASN A 203 9.48 -12.63 16.22
N GLN A 204 10.71 -12.80 16.69
CA GLN A 204 11.15 -12.25 17.98
C GLN A 204 11.10 -10.71 17.98
N ILE A 205 11.50 -10.06 16.85
CA ILE A 205 11.39 -8.62 16.72
C ILE A 205 9.92 -8.20 16.69
N ARG A 206 9.10 -8.88 15.87
CA ARG A 206 7.68 -8.60 15.71
C ARG A 206 6.93 -8.67 17.04
N GLU A 207 7.25 -9.65 17.88
CA GLU A 207 6.59 -9.91 19.16
C GLU A 207 7.22 -9.14 20.32
N ASN A 208 8.19 -8.27 20.05
CA ASN A 208 8.96 -7.54 21.07
C ASN A 208 9.63 -8.49 22.09
N LYS A 209 10.10 -9.66 21.60
CA LYS A 209 10.80 -10.69 22.38
C LYS A 209 12.26 -10.79 21.96
N ALA A 210 12.81 -9.78 21.28
CA ALA A 210 14.19 -9.78 20.87
C ALA A 210 15.11 -9.81 22.10
N SER A 211 15.90 -10.87 22.19
CA SER A 211 16.93 -11.06 23.21
C SER A 211 18.27 -10.49 22.75
N GLU A 212 19.24 -10.44 23.65
CA GLU A 212 20.63 -10.10 23.28
C GLU A 212 21.18 -11.04 22.21
N ALA A 213 20.87 -12.33 22.28
CA ALA A 213 21.23 -13.31 21.25
C ALA A 213 20.59 -13.00 19.87
N THR A 214 19.34 -12.52 19.87
CA THR A 214 18.67 -12.05 18.66
C THR A 214 19.41 -10.87 18.04
N LEU A 215 19.78 -9.89 18.86
CA LEU A 215 20.52 -8.71 18.42
C LEU A 215 21.93 -9.08 17.92
N GLN A 216 22.61 -9.98 18.61
CA GLN A 216 23.93 -10.48 18.18
C GLN A 216 23.83 -11.18 16.82
N ALA A 217 22.81 -12.03 16.60
CA ALA A 217 22.61 -12.70 15.33
C ALA A 217 22.36 -11.69 14.18
N LEU A 218 21.54 -10.67 14.41
CA LEU A 218 21.31 -9.59 13.43
C LEU A 218 22.56 -8.75 13.21
N ASN A 219 23.31 -8.42 14.26
CA ASN A 219 24.54 -7.62 14.19
C ASN A 219 25.68 -8.32 13.45
N GLN A 220 25.62 -9.64 13.22
CA GLN A 220 26.55 -10.32 12.31
C GLN A 220 26.45 -9.81 10.87
N ARG A 221 25.30 -9.20 10.50
CA ARG A 221 25.08 -8.55 9.20
C ARG A 221 25.46 -7.06 9.20
N TYR A 222 25.88 -6.51 10.35
CA TYR A 222 26.33 -5.12 10.44
C TYR A 222 27.75 -4.96 9.89
N ILE A 223 27.87 -4.22 8.80
CA ILE A 223 29.15 -3.90 8.16
C ILE A 223 29.29 -2.37 8.16
N PRO A 224 30.16 -1.80 8.99
CA PRO A 224 30.39 -0.36 9.02
C PRO A 224 30.85 0.15 7.65
N ASN A 225 30.30 1.27 7.20
CA ASN A 225 30.67 1.92 5.93
C ASN A 225 30.57 0.97 4.72
N PHE A 226 29.61 0.06 4.72
CA PHE A 226 29.42 -0.88 3.62
C PHE A 226 29.20 -0.14 2.30
N VAL A 227 30.07 -0.43 1.33
CA VAL A 227 29.94 0.00 -0.05
C VAL A 227 29.48 -1.20 -0.87
N PRO A 228 28.27 -1.16 -1.43
CA PRO A 228 27.79 -2.29 -2.21
C PRO A 228 28.64 -2.50 -3.47
N PRO A 229 28.94 -3.74 -3.87
CA PRO A 229 29.58 -4.01 -5.14
C PRO A 229 28.69 -3.53 -6.30
N LYS A 230 29.33 -3.03 -7.37
CA LYS A 230 28.60 -2.48 -8.53
C LYS A 230 27.65 -3.48 -9.19
N GLU A 231 28.01 -4.76 -9.16
CA GLU A 231 27.20 -5.86 -9.71
C GLU A 231 26.17 -6.39 -8.70
N GLY A 232 26.23 -5.94 -7.45
CA GLY A 232 25.29 -6.34 -6.42
C GLY A 232 23.94 -5.61 -6.57
N ASN A 233 22.85 -6.36 -6.42
CA ASN A 233 21.47 -5.85 -6.52
C ASN A 233 21.01 -5.18 -5.21
N TYR A 234 21.90 -4.41 -4.58
CA TYR A 234 21.58 -3.78 -3.30
C TYR A 234 20.65 -2.59 -3.48
N ILE A 235 19.60 -2.58 -2.67
CA ILE A 235 18.72 -1.42 -2.50
C ILE A 235 18.85 -0.90 -1.07
N ARG A 236 18.96 0.42 -0.90
CA ARG A 236 18.98 1.03 0.43
C ARG A 236 17.56 1.37 0.88
N LEU A 237 17.17 0.88 2.04
CA LEU A 237 15.90 1.20 2.68
C LEU A 237 16.13 2.31 3.69
N THR A 238 15.48 3.46 3.50
CA THR A 238 15.59 4.65 4.34
C THR A 238 14.28 4.94 5.06
N THR A 239 14.34 5.65 6.17
CA THR A 239 13.15 6.05 6.94
C THR A 239 12.39 7.22 6.30
N HIS A 240 13.09 8.10 5.58
CA HIS A 240 12.54 9.35 5.02
C HIS A 240 12.76 9.44 3.50
N ASN A 241 11.93 10.24 2.82
CA ASN A 241 12.03 10.44 1.37
C ASN A 241 13.29 11.22 0.96
N ALA A 242 13.67 12.26 1.71
CA ALA A 242 14.79 13.12 1.34
C ALA A 242 16.13 12.36 1.23
N PRO A 243 16.54 11.50 2.19
CA PRO A 243 17.73 10.66 2.04
C PRO A 243 17.66 9.72 0.81
N ALA A 244 16.50 9.09 0.56
CA ALA A 244 16.34 8.21 -0.60
C ALA A 244 16.50 8.98 -1.91
N GLN A 245 15.87 10.13 -2.03
CA GLN A 245 15.96 10.99 -3.20
C GLN A 245 17.41 11.46 -3.42
N TYR A 246 18.05 11.97 -2.38
CA TYR A 246 19.45 12.42 -2.45
C TYR A 246 20.37 11.31 -2.96
N ILE A 247 20.26 10.10 -2.43
CA ILE A 247 21.09 8.96 -2.87
C ILE A 247 20.83 8.66 -4.35
N ASN A 248 19.58 8.60 -4.77
CA ASN A 248 19.22 8.32 -6.16
C ASN A 248 19.75 9.40 -7.12
N GLU A 249 19.64 10.67 -6.76
CA GLU A 249 20.14 11.80 -7.56
C GLU A 249 21.68 11.78 -7.67
N GLN A 250 22.38 11.52 -6.56
CA GLN A 250 23.84 11.44 -6.57
C GLN A 250 24.34 10.26 -7.43
N GLN A 251 23.72 9.09 -7.29
CA GLN A 251 24.08 7.93 -8.09
C GLN A 251 23.79 8.15 -9.58
N LEU A 252 22.66 8.75 -9.92
CA LEU A 252 22.31 9.07 -11.30
C LEU A 252 23.27 10.13 -11.87
N ALA A 253 23.63 11.14 -11.09
CA ALA A 253 24.58 12.18 -11.51
C ALA A 253 25.97 11.61 -11.79
N ALA A 254 26.42 10.64 -10.99
CA ALA A 254 27.73 9.99 -11.12
C ALA A 254 27.88 9.13 -12.38
N LEU A 255 26.78 8.75 -13.03
CA LEU A 255 26.82 8.01 -14.30
C LEU A 255 27.28 8.91 -15.45
N PRO A 256 28.30 8.51 -16.23
CA PRO A 256 28.85 9.34 -17.31
C PRO A 256 27.96 9.40 -18.55
N ALA A 257 26.96 8.53 -18.65
CA ALA A 257 26.07 8.41 -19.80
C ALA A 257 25.15 9.61 -19.97
N GLN A 258 24.64 9.80 -21.19
CA GLN A 258 23.63 10.81 -21.50
C GLN A 258 22.34 10.59 -20.70
N SER A 259 21.73 11.70 -20.26
CA SER A 259 20.48 11.70 -19.54
C SER A 259 19.29 11.75 -20.51
N PHE A 260 18.28 10.92 -20.24
CA PHE A 260 16.99 10.90 -20.93
C PHE A 260 15.89 11.22 -19.94
N SER A 261 14.94 12.08 -20.33
CA SER A 261 13.80 12.45 -19.51
C SER A 261 12.49 12.11 -20.22
N PHE A 262 11.60 11.44 -19.51
CA PHE A 262 10.31 10.99 -20.03
C PHE A 262 9.20 11.60 -19.19
N THR A 263 8.35 12.38 -19.85
CA THR A 263 7.15 12.95 -19.20
C THR A 263 6.01 11.95 -19.29
N ALA A 264 5.25 11.81 -18.21
CA ALA A 264 4.04 11.00 -18.20
C ALA A 264 2.95 11.66 -19.07
N ASP A 265 2.15 10.83 -19.74
CA ASP A 265 0.95 11.29 -20.43
C ASP A 265 -0.24 11.07 -19.50
N ILE A 266 -1.10 12.09 -19.38
CA ILE A 266 -2.29 12.06 -18.53
C ILE A 266 -3.50 12.30 -19.40
N GLU A 267 -4.49 11.41 -19.25
CA GLU A 267 -5.80 11.54 -19.87
C GLU A 267 -6.88 11.59 -18.77
N GLY A 268 -7.85 12.48 -18.91
CA GLY A 268 -8.95 12.63 -17.96
C GLY A 268 -8.50 13.13 -16.58
N ASP A 269 -9.16 12.67 -15.52
CA ASP A 269 -8.89 13.10 -14.14
C ASP A 269 -7.99 12.11 -13.40
N PHE A 270 -6.72 12.46 -13.24
CA PHE A 270 -5.75 11.69 -12.44
C PHE A 270 -5.02 12.64 -11.46
N PRO A 271 -5.37 12.64 -10.18
CA PRO A 271 -4.79 13.55 -9.19
C PRO A 271 -3.28 13.35 -9.01
N GLU A 272 -2.51 14.44 -8.94
CA GLU A 272 -1.05 14.39 -8.75
C GLU A 272 -0.63 13.62 -7.49
N THR A 273 -1.41 13.73 -6.42
CA THR A 273 -1.17 13.02 -5.15
C THR A 273 -1.27 11.49 -5.28
N SER A 274 -1.83 11.01 -6.39
CA SER A 274 -2.04 9.58 -6.69
C SER A 274 -1.10 9.05 -7.78
N TYR A 275 -0.14 9.85 -8.24
CA TYR A 275 0.78 9.39 -9.28
C TYR A 275 1.56 8.15 -8.85
N PRO A 276 1.47 7.06 -9.62
CA PRO A 276 2.15 5.81 -9.29
C PRO A 276 3.64 5.83 -9.60
N ALA A 277 4.04 6.69 -10.52
CA ALA A 277 5.41 6.91 -10.97
C ALA A 277 5.75 8.41 -10.98
N ASP A 278 7.02 8.72 -11.17
CA ASP A 278 7.46 10.10 -11.33
C ASP A 278 6.88 10.71 -12.61
N PHE A 279 6.23 11.87 -12.51
CA PHE A 279 5.67 12.58 -13.68
C PHE A 279 6.76 12.85 -14.72
N LYS A 280 7.94 13.26 -14.26
CA LYS A 280 9.13 13.39 -15.07
C LYS A 280 10.17 12.37 -14.63
N LEU A 281 10.23 11.24 -15.32
CA LEU A 281 11.20 10.17 -15.07
C LEU A 281 12.50 10.50 -15.80
N THR A 282 13.61 10.63 -15.07
CA THR A 282 14.93 10.88 -15.64
C THR A 282 15.83 9.67 -15.42
N LEU A 283 16.38 9.12 -16.49
CA LEU A 283 17.21 7.92 -16.49
C LEU A 283 18.49 8.11 -17.30
N LYS A 284 19.48 7.28 -17.05
CA LYS A 284 20.70 7.13 -17.85
C LYS A 284 21.00 5.63 -18.05
N PRO A 285 21.63 5.21 -19.14
CA PRO A 285 22.26 3.88 -19.20
C PRO A 285 23.16 3.64 -18.01
N GLY A 286 23.06 2.45 -17.40
CA GLY A 286 23.70 2.09 -16.14
C GLY A 286 22.89 2.45 -14.89
N ALA A 287 21.73 3.09 -15.03
CA ALA A 287 20.89 3.41 -13.87
C ALA A 287 20.24 2.17 -13.28
N GLN A 288 20.34 2.02 -11.95
CA GLN A 288 19.59 1.01 -11.23
C GLN A 288 18.15 1.46 -11.05
N VAL A 289 17.25 0.61 -11.52
CA VAL A 289 15.80 0.86 -11.49
C VAL A 289 15.05 -0.29 -10.84
N MET A 290 13.84 -0.01 -10.40
CA MET A 290 12.89 -1.01 -9.93
C MET A 290 11.65 -0.92 -10.78
N PHE A 291 11.13 -2.08 -11.18
CA PHE A 291 9.82 -2.17 -11.79
C PHE A 291 8.74 -1.90 -10.75
N ILE A 292 7.78 -1.02 -11.08
CA ILE A 292 6.71 -0.62 -10.17
C ILE A 292 5.32 -1.12 -10.60
N LYS A 293 5.31 -2.04 -11.55
CA LYS A 293 4.11 -2.71 -12.05
C LYS A 293 4.43 -4.13 -12.47
N ASN A 294 3.44 -5.03 -12.39
CA ASN A 294 3.56 -6.37 -12.96
C ASN A 294 3.31 -6.32 -14.47
N ASP A 295 4.10 -7.06 -15.21
CA ASP A 295 3.88 -7.25 -16.64
C ASP A 295 2.69 -8.21 -16.87
N PRO A 296 1.75 -7.88 -17.76
CA PRO A 296 0.66 -8.79 -18.11
C PRO A 296 1.14 -10.15 -18.66
N GLN A 297 2.31 -10.18 -19.29
CA GLN A 297 2.94 -11.39 -19.83
C GLN A 297 3.85 -12.10 -18.82
N HIS A 298 3.88 -11.64 -17.57
CA HIS A 298 4.70 -12.20 -16.48
C HIS A 298 6.22 -12.19 -16.70
N ARG A 299 6.74 -11.32 -17.57
CA ARG A 299 8.18 -11.16 -17.83
C ARG A 299 8.89 -10.48 -16.66
N PHE A 300 8.23 -9.51 -16.01
CA PHE A 300 8.72 -8.80 -14.84
C PHE A 300 7.60 -8.55 -13.81
N TYR A 301 7.98 -8.27 -12.59
CA TYR A 301 7.04 -8.04 -11.47
C TYR A 301 7.40 -6.79 -10.66
N ASN A 302 6.43 -6.25 -9.95
CA ASN A 302 6.61 -5.09 -9.07
C ASN A 302 7.63 -5.41 -7.96
N GLY A 303 8.68 -4.61 -7.87
CA GLY A 303 9.79 -4.79 -6.93
C GLY A 303 11.03 -5.45 -7.55
N MET A 304 10.96 -5.98 -8.77
CA MET A 304 12.13 -6.51 -9.47
C MET A 304 13.14 -5.40 -9.76
N ILE A 305 14.41 -5.66 -9.50
CA ILE A 305 15.50 -4.71 -9.75
C ILE A 305 16.11 -4.97 -11.13
N GLY A 306 16.37 -3.89 -11.84
CA GLY A 306 17.00 -3.92 -13.17
C GLY A 306 18.04 -2.81 -13.34
N GLU A 307 18.73 -2.87 -14.46
CA GLU A 307 19.66 -1.86 -14.93
C GLU A 307 19.25 -1.38 -16.31
N VAL A 308 19.20 -0.08 -16.50
CA VAL A 308 18.93 0.52 -17.81
C VAL A 308 20.13 0.27 -18.72
N ILE A 309 19.93 -0.49 -19.79
CA ILE A 309 20.98 -0.81 -20.77
C ILE A 309 21.05 0.26 -21.87
N GLY A 310 19.90 0.75 -22.29
CA GLY A 310 19.85 1.78 -23.33
C GLY A 310 18.45 2.36 -23.52
N VAL A 311 18.42 3.42 -24.30
CA VAL A 311 17.20 4.08 -24.76
C VAL A 311 17.28 4.16 -26.28
N ARG A 312 16.26 3.67 -26.96
CA ARG A 312 16.09 3.79 -28.41
C ARG A 312 14.87 4.65 -28.67
N THR A 313 14.98 5.56 -29.61
CA THR A 313 13.84 6.37 -30.06
C THR A 313 13.64 6.07 -31.54
N ASP A 314 12.47 5.61 -31.89
CA ASP A 314 12.02 5.34 -33.25
C ASP A 314 10.76 6.15 -33.57
N GLU A 315 10.13 5.90 -34.71
CA GLU A 315 8.92 6.60 -35.18
C GLU A 315 7.72 6.31 -34.26
N ASP A 316 7.69 5.16 -33.57
CA ASP A 316 6.64 4.72 -32.67
C ASP A 316 6.82 5.23 -31.22
N GLY A 317 7.96 5.88 -30.93
CA GLY A 317 8.25 6.43 -29.61
C GLY A 317 9.60 6.00 -29.04
N SER A 318 9.77 6.19 -27.74
CA SER A 318 10.99 5.76 -27.04
C SER A 318 10.78 4.41 -26.35
N LYS A 319 11.74 3.50 -26.50
CA LYS A 319 11.80 2.22 -25.76
C LYS A 319 13.01 2.22 -24.84
N ILE A 320 12.80 1.77 -23.63
CA ILE A 320 13.86 1.65 -22.62
C ILE A 320 14.19 0.16 -22.49
N THR A 321 15.42 -0.22 -22.79
CA THR A 321 15.89 -1.58 -22.55
C THR A 321 16.42 -1.68 -21.14
N VAL A 322 15.83 -2.57 -20.32
CA VAL A 322 16.22 -2.85 -18.94
C VAL A 322 16.62 -4.31 -18.84
N ARG A 323 17.79 -4.56 -18.25
CA ARG A 323 18.25 -5.92 -17.89
C ARG A 323 17.87 -6.22 -16.46
N SER A 324 17.17 -7.33 -16.22
CA SER A 324 16.97 -7.85 -14.88
C SER A 324 18.29 -8.18 -14.23
N LYS A 325 18.49 -7.74 -13.00
CA LYS A 325 19.68 -8.07 -12.24
C LYS A 325 19.64 -9.49 -11.63
N ASP A 326 18.45 -10.07 -11.54
CA ASP A 326 18.27 -11.42 -10.98
C ASP A 326 18.43 -12.50 -12.07
N SER A 327 17.76 -12.34 -13.22
CA SER A 327 17.77 -13.34 -14.30
C SER A 327 18.76 -13.03 -15.43
N GLY A 328 19.22 -11.78 -15.56
CA GLY A 328 20.00 -11.30 -16.69
C GLY A 328 19.20 -11.09 -17.99
N GLU A 329 17.90 -11.35 -17.97
CA GLU A 329 17.02 -11.13 -19.12
C GLU A 329 16.83 -9.65 -19.41
N GLU A 330 16.72 -9.32 -20.70
CA GLU A 330 16.49 -7.96 -21.16
C GLU A 330 15.04 -7.76 -21.61
N PHE A 331 14.48 -6.62 -21.24
CA PHE A 331 13.11 -6.23 -21.56
C PHE A 331 13.11 -4.88 -22.24
N ASP A 332 12.54 -4.81 -23.43
CA ASP A 332 12.20 -3.54 -24.06
C ASP A 332 10.85 -3.08 -23.49
N LEU A 333 10.88 -1.92 -22.84
CA LEU A 333 9.75 -1.35 -22.14
C LEU A 333 9.15 -0.19 -22.91
N GLU A 334 7.84 -0.19 -22.94
CA GLU A 334 6.99 0.91 -23.37
C GLU A 334 6.30 1.52 -22.14
N LYS A 335 5.68 2.69 -22.31
CA LYS A 335 4.84 3.27 -21.27
C LYS A 335 3.69 2.31 -20.94
N MET A 336 3.41 2.15 -19.66
CA MET A 336 2.28 1.37 -19.16
C MET A 336 1.23 2.30 -18.58
N GLU A 337 -0.02 1.91 -18.72
CA GLU A 337 -1.17 2.66 -18.24
C GLU A 337 -1.50 2.29 -16.78
N TRP A 338 -1.72 3.29 -15.95
CA TRP A 338 -2.44 3.18 -14.67
C TRP A 338 -3.76 3.92 -14.80
N THR A 339 -4.80 3.35 -14.25
CA THR A 339 -6.14 3.93 -14.29
C THR A 339 -6.52 4.51 -12.93
N ASN A 340 -7.06 5.71 -12.95
CA ASN A 340 -7.84 6.24 -11.84
C ASN A 340 -9.29 5.80 -12.08
N ALA A 341 -9.72 4.78 -11.34
CA ALA A 341 -11.06 4.24 -11.48
C ALA A 341 -11.97 4.82 -10.41
N LYS A 342 -13.21 5.10 -10.79
CA LYS A 342 -14.29 5.46 -9.89
C LYS A 342 -15.31 4.33 -9.86
N TYR A 343 -15.82 4.08 -8.68
CA TYR A 343 -16.91 3.15 -8.56
C TYR A 343 -18.21 3.78 -9.08
N THR A 344 -18.92 3.05 -9.93
CA THR A 344 -20.25 3.41 -10.45
C THR A 344 -21.24 2.30 -10.12
N LEU A 345 -22.52 2.65 -10.06
CA LEU A 345 -23.58 1.66 -9.87
C LEU A 345 -24.31 1.48 -11.19
N ASN A 346 -24.31 0.26 -11.69
CA ASN A 346 -25.16 -0.10 -12.82
C ASN A 346 -26.64 -0.06 -12.38
N GLU A 347 -27.42 0.84 -12.95
CA GLU A 347 -28.82 1.03 -12.54
C GLU A 347 -29.70 -0.19 -12.83
N LYS A 348 -29.33 -1.01 -13.81
CA LYS A 348 -30.09 -2.21 -14.21
C LYS A 348 -29.75 -3.41 -13.35
N THR A 349 -28.45 -3.73 -13.21
CA THR A 349 -27.98 -4.91 -12.46
C THR A 349 -27.84 -4.66 -10.97
N LYS A 350 -27.77 -3.38 -10.55
CA LYS A 350 -27.47 -2.95 -9.17
C LYS A 350 -26.06 -3.37 -8.69
N GLU A 351 -25.19 -3.72 -9.62
CA GLU A 351 -23.80 -4.05 -9.35
C GLU A 351 -22.94 -2.80 -9.29
N ILE A 352 -21.88 -2.84 -8.50
CA ILE A 352 -20.87 -1.79 -8.46
C ILE A 352 -19.82 -2.13 -9.55
N GLU A 353 -19.67 -1.22 -10.50
CA GLU A 353 -18.71 -1.31 -11.59
C GLU A 353 -17.61 -0.26 -11.39
N GLU A 354 -16.41 -0.57 -11.88
CA GLU A 354 -15.30 0.38 -11.94
C GLU A 354 -15.34 1.11 -13.30
N THR A 355 -15.41 2.45 -13.25
CA THR A 355 -15.34 3.30 -14.44
C THR A 355 -14.06 4.11 -14.39
N VAL A 356 -13.29 4.07 -15.47
CA VAL A 356 -12.03 4.82 -15.57
C VAL A 356 -12.34 6.31 -15.75
N GLU A 357 -11.90 7.17 -14.84
CA GLU A 357 -12.01 8.64 -14.93
C GLU A 357 -10.75 9.28 -15.50
N GLY A 358 -9.60 8.66 -15.28
CA GLY A 358 -8.33 9.15 -15.79
C GLY A 358 -7.31 8.04 -15.96
N LYS A 359 -6.31 8.34 -16.79
CA LYS A 359 -5.21 7.45 -17.10
C LYS A 359 -3.89 8.19 -16.90
N PHE A 360 -2.93 7.48 -16.36
CA PHE A 360 -1.56 7.93 -16.23
C PHE A 360 -0.66 6.94 -16.96
N MET A 361 0.04 7.39 -17.98
CA MET A 361 0.92 6.55 -18.79
C MET A 361 2.37 6.96 -18.59
N GLN A 362 3.18 6.06 -18.10
CA GLN A 362 4.62 6.24 -17.88
C GLN A 362 5.34 4.89 -17.96
N TYR A 363 6.65 4.92 -18.15
CA TYR A 363 7.44 3.70 -18.00
C TYR A 363 7.30 3.16 -16.58
N PRO A 364 7.11 1.83 -16.41
CA PRO A 364 6.86 1.22 -15.12
C PRO A 364 8.15 1.11 -14.27
N LEU A 365 8.90 2.18 -14.18
CA LEU A 365 10.22 2.25 -13.58
C LEU A 365 10.33 3.37 -12.55
N ARG A 366 11.19 3.14 -11.57
CA ARG A 366 11.67 4.13 -10.61
C ARG A 366 13.14 3.92 -10.34
N LEU A 367 13.92 4.99 -10.08
CA LEU A 367 15.27 4.85 -9.57
C LEU A 367 15.27 4.07 -8.25
N ALA A 368 16.19 3.14 -8.10
CA ALA A 368 16.16 2.15 -7.04
C ALA A 368 17.50 1.86 -6.37
N TRP A 369 18.41 2.81 -6.28
CA TRP A 369 19.52 2.70 -5.33
C TRP A 369 19.05 2.89 -3.89
N ALA A 370 18.02 3.74 -3.69
CA ALA A 370 17.37 3.89 -2.41
C ALA A 370 15.86 4.10 -2.55
N ILE A 371 15.10 3.54 -1.60
CA ILE A 371 13.66 3.79 -1.44
C ILE A 371 13.34 3.91 0.04
N THR A 372 12.18 4.48 0.37
CA THR A 372 11.73 4.49 1.77
C THR A 372 11.16 3.14 2.20
N ILE A 373 11.26 2.85 3.50
CA ILE A 373 10.66 1.66 4.11
C ILE A 373 9.16 1.60 3.82
N HIS A 374 8.46 2.74 3.84
CA HIS A 374 7.03 2.81 3.49
C HIS A 374 6.76 2.34 2.04
N LYS A 375 7.57 2.81 1.09
CA LYS A 375 7.42 2.42 -0.33
C LYS A 375 7.87 0.98 -0.59
N SER A 376 8.65 0.37 0.31
CA SER A 376 9.04 -1.03 0.22
C SER A 376 7.98 -2.01 0.72
N GLN A 377 6.90 -1.50 1.32
CA GLN A 377 5.82 -2.35 1.83
C GLN A 377 5.21 -3.20 0.71
N GLY A 378 4.99 -4.48 0.99
CA GLY A 378 4.56 -5.44 -0.05
C GLY A 378 5.68 -6.01 -0.92
N LEU A 379 6.83 -5.33 -1.07
CA LEU A 379 7.95 -5.77 -1.90
C LEU A 379 8.86 -6.78 -1.20
N THR A 380 9.73 -7.42 -1.99
CA THR A 380 10.73 -8.39 -1.50
C THR A 380 12.03 -8.16 -2.25
N PHE A 381 13.16 -8.17 -1.54
CA PHE A 381 14.48 -7.93 -2.09
C PHE A 381 15.42 -9.06 -1.75
N GLU A 382 16.31 -9.39 -2.69
CA GLU A 382 17.41 -10.34 -2.47
C GLU A 382 18.48 -9.74 -1.55
N HIS A 383 18.85 -8.48 -1.81
CA HIS A 383 19.86 -7.76 -1.05
C HIS A 383 19.35 -6.37 -0.66
N ALA A 384 19.38 -6.05 0.63
CA ALA A 384 19.01 -4.72 1.12
C ALA A 384 20.05 -4.17 2.11
N ILE A 385 20.30 -2.87 2.01
CA ILE A 385 21.01 -2.10 3.04
C ILE A 385 19.95 -1.39 3.86
N ILE A 386 19.82 -1.75 5.13
CA ILE A 386 18.78 -1.21 5.99
C ILE A 386 19.39 -0.13 6.88
N ASP A 387 18.96 1.10 6.67
CA ASP A 387 19.29 2.26 7.49
C ASP A 387 18.05 2.67 8.29
N ALA A 388 17.94 2.14 9.49
CA ALA A 388 16.83 2.39 10.40
C ALA A 388 17.20 3.32 11.57
N SER A 389 18.36 3.99 11.50
CA SER A 389 18.89 4.86 12.58
C SER A 389 17.98 5.99 12.96
N HIS A 390 17.12 6.45 12.03
CA HIS A 390 16.15 7.52 12.22
C HIS A 390 14.71 7.03 12.11
N SER A 391 14.43 5.80 12.57
CA SER A 391 13.06 5.28 12.63
C SER A 391 12.21 6.15 13.57
N PHE A 392 11.08 6.64 13.06
CA PHE A 392 10.20 7.57 13.79
C PHE A 392 8.84 6.96 14.14
N THR A 393 8.54 5.76 13.66
CA THR A 393 7.29 5.07 13.97
C THR A 393 7.53 3.59 14.24
N HIS A 394 6.66 3.02 15.05
CA HIS A 394 6.67 1.59 15.35
C HIS A 394 6.52 0.76 14.08
N GLY A 395 7.17 -0.40 14.05
CA GLY A 395 7.10 -1.34 12.94
C GLY A 395 8.03 -1.05 11.76
N GLN A 396 8.60 0.15 11.61
CA GLN A 396 9.49 0.44 10.46
C GLN A 396 10.66 -0.52 10.35
N THR A 397 11.36 -0.80 11.46
CA THR A 397 12.50 -1.73 11.47
C THR A 397 12.05 -3.15 11.10
N TYR A 398 10.94 -3.63 11.66
CA TYR A 398 10.38 -4.93 11.30
C TYR A 398 9.99 -4.98 9.81
N VAL A 399 9.32 -3.93 9.30
CA VAL A 399 8.98 -3.85 7.88
C VAL A 399 10.23 -3.93 7.01
N ALA A 400 11.27 -3.16 7.34
CA ALA A 400 12.51 -3.15 6.57
C ALA A 400 13.17 -4.54 6.53
N LEU A 401 13.35 -5.17 7.69
CA LEU A 401 13.95 -6.50 7.80
C LEU A 401 13.09 -7.55 7.07
N SER A 402 11.76 -7.49 7.20
CA SER A 402 10.85 -8.43 6.55
C SER A 402 10.80 -8.32 5.02
N ARG A 403 11.49 -7.33 4.42
CA ARG A 403 11.63 -7.21 2.94
C ARG A 403 12.64 -8.19 2.38
N CYS A 404 13.61 -8.64 3.19
CA CYS A 404 14.62 -9.60 2.76
C CYS A 404 14.07 -11.03 2.74
N LYS A 405 14.66 -11.88 1.88
CA LYS A 405 14.34 -13.32 1.82
C LYS A 405 15.06 -14.10 2.92
N THR A 406 16.30 -13.69 3.26
CA THR A 406 17.19 -14.34 4.24
C THR A 406 17.95 -13.31 5.04
#